data_6bb309d33bc9d712e58030383dbb4d9c
#
_entry.id   6bb309d33bc9d712e58030383dbb4d9c
#
_cell.length_a   1.000
_cell.length_b   1.000
_cell.length_c   1.000
_cell.angle_alpha   90.00
_cell.angle_beta   90.00
_cell.angle_gamma   90.00
#
_symmetry.space_group_name_H-M   'P 1'
#
loop_
_entity.id
_entity.type
_entity.pdbx_description
1 polymer ?
#
loop_
_entity_poly.entity_id
_entity_poly.type
_entity_poly.pdbx_seq_one_letter_code
_entity_poly.pdbx_strand_id
1 'polypeptide(L)'
;MPTDLLGRDYETFPAPEPLQTHGPARVIAMCNQKGGVGKTTSSINIAGALSQYGRRVLIVDFDPQGAATVGLGINANAVEDTVYTALFNPRMDVHTVIQHTDFENLDIMPSNIDLSAAEVQLVTEVG
;
A
#
# COMPACT_ATOMS: atom_id res chain seq x y z
N MET A 1 12.82 -28.90 -14.47
CA MET A 1 11.59 -28.07 -14.35
C MET A 1 11.01 -28.27 -12.97
N PRO A 2 10.55 -27.23 -12.31
CA PRO A 2 9.84 -27.40 -11.06
C PRO A 2 8.51 -28.13 -11.30
N THR A 3 8.11 -28.94 -10.33
CA THR A 3 6.85 -29.69 -10.39
C THR A 3 5.89 -29.19 -9.31
N ASP A 4 4.58 -29.21 -9.62
CA ASP A 4 3.54 -28.92 -8.64
C ASP A 4 3.38 -30.07 -7.62
N LEU A 5 2.49 -29.90 -6.65
CA LEU A 5 2.22 -30.92 -5.63
C LEU A 5 1.69 -32.26 -6.19
N LEU A 6 1.30 -32.26 -7.45
CA LEU A 6 0.82 -33.46 -8.18
C LEU A 6 1.90 -34.02 -9.11
N GLY A 7 3.12 -33.50 -9.07
CA GLY A 7 4.24 -33.96 -9.89
C GLY A 7 4.17 -33.51 -11.35
N ARG A 8 3.36 -32.53 -11.70
CA ARG A 8 3.26 -31.99 -13.06
C ARG A 8 4.25 -30.86 -13.26
N ASP A 9 4.97 -30.87 -14.37
CA ASP A 9 5.85 -29.77 -14.75
C ASP A 9 5.05 -28.49 -14.98
N TYR A 10 5.56 -27.36 -14.48
CA TYR A 10 5.00 -26.04 -14.79
C TYR A 10 6.08 -25.08 -15.27
N GLU A 11 5.68 -24.19 -16.16
CA GLU A 11 6.56 -23.12 -16.62
C GLU A 11 6.77 -22.10 -15.51
N THR A 12 8.03 -21.76 -15.25
CA THR A 12 8.38 -20.63 -14.40
C THR A 12 8.58 -19.39 -15.26
N PHE A 13 7.90 -18.32 -14.90
CA PHE A 13 8.22 -17.03 -15.49
C PHE A 13 9.60 -16.59 -15.01
N PRO A 14 10.45 -16.06 -15.90
CA PRO A 14 11.74 -15.54 -15.49
C PRO A 14 11.55 -14.41 -14.48
N ALA A 15 12.22 -14.49 -13.35
CA ALA A 15 12.26 -13.41 -12.39
C ALA A 15 13.03 -12.23 -13.00
N PRO A 16 12.49 -11.00 -12.94
CA PRO A 16 13.24 -9.84 -13.39
C PRO A 16 14.48 -9.62 -12.51
N GLU A 17 15.57 -9.19 -13.10
CA GLU A 17 16.77 -8.82 -12.36
C GLU A 17 16.47 -7.69 -11.36
N PRO A 18 17.05 -7.75 -10.15
CA PRO A 18 16.92 -6.67 -9.18
C PRO A 18 17.44 -5.34 -9.77
N LEU A 19 16.73 -4.25 -9.48
CA LEU A 19 17.16 -2.94 -9.96
C LEU A 19 18.43 -2.49 -9.23
N GLN A 20 19.43 -2.10 -10.00
CA GLN A 20 20.63 -1.43 -9.49
C GLN A 20 20.36 0.05 -9.14
N THR A 21 19.44 0.67 -9.84
CA THR A 21 19.04 2.07 -9.66
C THR A 21 17.54 2.21 -9.78
N HIS A 22 16.96 3.14 -9.03
CA HIS A 22 15.54 3.46 -9.11
C HIS A 22 15.35 4.74 -9.94
N GLY A 23 14.51 4.68 -10.95
CA GLY A 23 14.03 5.84 -11.68
C GLY A 23 12.96 6.62 -10.89
N PRO A 24 12.29 7.58 -11.53
CA PRO A 24 11.19 8.32 -10.90
C PRO A 24 10.07 7.36 -10.45
N ALA A 25 9.43 7.71 -9.33
CA ALA A 25 8.34 6.91 -8.78
C ALA A 25 7.17 6.82 -9.78
N ARG A 26 6.58 5.64 -9.86
CA ARG A 26 5.33 5.41 -10.60
C ARG A 26 4.19 5.23 -9.61
N VAL A 27 3.11 5.95 -9.85
CA VAL A 27 1.89 5.86 -9.02
C VAL A 27 0.89 4.96 -9.73
N ILE A 28 0.40 3.96 -9.01
CA ILE A 28 -0.64 3.02 -9.47
C ILE A 28 -1.82 3.13 -8.52
N ALA A 29 -3.00 3.48 -9.03
CA ALA A 29 -4.22 3.56 -8.25
C ALA A 29 -5.07 2.30 -8.44
N MET A 30 -5.40 1.64 -7.32
CA MET A 30 -6.31 0.50 -7.29
C MET A 30 -7.69 0.99 -6.82
N CYS A 31 -8.58 1.27 -7.74
CA CYS A 31 -9.88 1.86 -7.44
C CYS A 31 -11.04 1.06 -8.06
N ASN A 32 -12.13 0.96 -7.31
CA ASN A 32 -13.41 0.42 -7.76
C ASN A 32 -14.49 0.85 -6.76
N GLN A 33 -15.67 1.23 -7.25
CA GLN A 33 -16.80 1.61 -6.40
C GLN A 33 -17.40 0.43 -5.64
N LYS A 34 -17.31 -0.78 -6.19
CA LYS A 34 -17.85 -1.99 -5.58
C LYS A 34 -16.91 -2.50 -4.47
N GLY A 35 -17.49 -2.80 -3.32
CA GLY A 35 -16.79 -3.49 -2.23
C GLY A 35 -16.55 -4.98 -2.54
N GLY A 36 -15.57 -5.58 -1.87
CA GLY A 36 -15.32 -7.03 -1.95
C GLY A 36 -14.79 -7.54 -3.30
N VAL A 37 -14.23 -6.67 -4.15
CA VAL A 37 -13.70 -7.04 -5.48
C VAL A 37 -12.20 -7.30 -5.51
N GLY A 38 -11.54 -7.30 -4.36
CA GLY A 38 -10.12 -7.63 -4.23
C GLY A 38 -9.15 -6.44 -4.37
N LYS A 39 -9.59 -5.20 -4.22
CA LYS A 39 -8.71 -4.01 -4.27
C LYS A 39 -7.54 -4.13 -3.29
N THR A 40 -7.83 -4.31 -2.02
CA THR A 40 -6.82 -4.42 -0.96
C THR A 40 -5.91 -5.62 -1.16
N THR A 41 -6.50 -6.79 -1.42
CA THR A 41 -5.73 -8.02 -1.66
C THR A 41 -4.80 -7.87 -2.86
N SER A 42 -5.27 -7.30 -3.96
CA SER A 42 -4.44 -7.07 -5.15
C SER A 42 -3.33 -6.06 -4.88
N SER A 43 -3.63 -4.97 -4.16
CA SER A 43 -2.64 -3.95 -3.79
C SER A 43 -1.51 -4.54 -2.96
N ILE A 44 -1.83 -5.29 -1.92
CA ILE A 44 -0.84 -5.93 -1.04
C ILE A 44 0.00 -6.96 -1.82
N ASN A 45 -0.63 -7.80 -2.64
CA ASN A 45 0.08 -8.85 -3.37
C ASN A 45 0.99 -8.26 -4.46
N ILE A 46 0.55 -7.25 -5.20
CA ILE A 46 1.39 -6.57 -6.19
C ILE A 46 2.56 -5.87 -5.49
N ALA A 47 2.31 -5.15 -4.40
CA ALA A 47 3.35 -4.48 -3.63
C ALA A 47 4.38 -5.47 -3.09
N GLY A 48 3.93 -6.59 -2.50
CA GLY A 48 4.79 -7.65 -2.01
C GLY A 48 5.63 -8.30 -3.11
N ALA A 49 5.04 -8.59 -4.25
CA ALA A 49 5.77 -9.14 -5.39
C ALA A 49 6.84 -8.17 -5.91
N LEU A 50 6.49 -6.89 -6.06
CA LEU A 50 7.44 -5.86 -6.50
C LEU A 50 8.60 -5.69 -5.50
N SER A 51 8.31 -5.70 -4.19
CA SER A 51 9.35 -5.57 -3.16
C SER A 51 10.33 -6.74 -3.19
N GLN A 52 9.84 -7.97 -3.44
CA GLN A 52 10.70 -9.15 -3.61
C GLN A 52 11.65 -9.04 -4.80
N TYR A 53 11.25 -8.28 -5.83
CA TYR A 53 12.12 -7.98 -6.98
C TYR A 53 12.99 -6.74 -6.77
N GLY A 54 13.22 -6.32 -5.53
CA GLY A 54 14.07 -5.21 -5.18
C GLY A 54 13.50 -3.82 -5.50
N ARG A 55 12.18 -3.72 -5.75
CA ARG A 55 11.51 -2.43 -5.92
C ARG A 55 11.21 -1.82 -4.56
N ARG A 56 11.49 -0.54 -4.38
CA ARG A 56 11.01 0.20 -3.20
C ARG A 56 9.55 0.57 -3.43
N VAL A 57 8.68 0.07 -2.58
CA VAL A 57 7.23 0.22 -2.71
C VAL A 57 6.66 0.94 -1.49
N LEU A 58 5.82 1.92 -1.74
CA LEU A 58 5.01 2.57 -0.72
C LEU A 58 3.53 2.31 -1.04
N ILE A 59 2.82 1.67 -0.13
CA ILE A 59 1.36 1.64 -0.16
C ILE A 59 0.83 2.89 0.53
N VAL A 60 -0.09 3.58 -0.13
CA VAL A 60 -0.87 4.67 0.48
C VAL A 60 -2.29 4.15 0.67
N ASP A 61 -2.67 3.90 1.92
CA ASP A 61 -3.98 3.34 2.24
C ASP A 61 -5.02 4.47 2.32
N PHE A 62 -5.92 4.52 1.33
CA PHE A 62 -7.03 5.48 1.30
C PHE A 62 -8.36 4.86 1.71
N ASP A 63 -8.34 3.68 2.32
CA ASP A 63 -9.54 3.05 2.87
C ASP A 63 -9.72 3.45 4.35
N PRO A 64 -10.82 4.11 4.73
CA PRO A 64 -11.08 4.44 6.15
C PRO A 64 -11.14 3.21 7.06
N GLN A 65 -11.43 2.04 6.51
CA GLN A 65 -11.38 0.79 7.26
C GLN A 65 -9.96 0.30 7.54
N GLY A 66 -8.96 0.84 6.85
CA GLY A 66 -7.55 0.51 7.06
C GLY A 66 -7.20 -0.95 6.77
N ALA A 67 -7.86 -1.56 5.79
CA ALA A 67 -7.69 -2.98 5.51
C ALA A 67 -6.27 -3.33 5.04
N ALA A 68 -5.62 -2.48 4.24
CA ALA A 68 -4.23 -2.66 3.86
C ALA A 68 -3.28 -2.43 5.04
N THR A 69 -3.58 -1.44 5.87
CA THR A 69 -2.84 -1.11 7.11
C THR A 69 -2.79 -2.32 8.03
N VAL A 70 -3.94 -2.88 8.36
CA VAL A 70 -4.04 -4.08 9.22
C VAL A 70 -3.44 -5.31 8.54
N GLY A 71 -3.67 -5.46 7.23
CA GLY A 71 -3.15 -6.58 6.44
C GLY A 71 -1.62 -6.63 6.38
N LEU A 72 -0.96 -5.50 6.57
CA LEU A 72 0.51 -5.40 6.66
C LEU A 72 1.04 -5.37 8.12
N GLY A 73 0.19 -5.68 9.09
CA GLY A 73 0.58 -5.83 10.49
C GLY A 73 0.64 -4.52 11.29
N ILE A 74 0.17 -3.41 10.74
CA ILE A 74 0.13 -2.13 11.44
C ILE A 74 -1.16 -2.03 12.26
N ASN A 75 -1.04 -1.68 13.54
CA ASN A 75 -2.21 -1.45 14.39
C ASN A 75 -2.82 -0.07 14.09
N ALA A 76 -3.88 -0.04 13.28
CA ALA A 76 -4.55 1.19 12.87
C ALA A 76 -5.06 2.05 14.05
N ASN A 77 -5.37 1.43 15.19
CA ASN A 77 -5.84 2.15 16.37
C ASN A 77 -4.71 2.79 17.20
N ALA A 78 -3.47 2.35 17.01
CA ALA A 78 -2.30 2.86 17.71
C ALA A 78 -1.50 3.88 16.90
N VAL A 79 -1.84 4.08 15.62
CA VAL A 79 -1.14 5.02 14.75
C VAL A 79 -1.72 6.42 14.95
N GLU A 80 -0.88 7.36 15.35
CA GLU A 80 -1.28 8.77 15.55
C GLU A 80 -1.36 9.52 14.21
N ASP A 81 -0.35 9.32 13.36
CA ASP A 81 -0.24 9.99 12.06
C ASP A 81 -0.61 9.04 10.93
N THR A 82 -1.56 9.46 10.11
CA THR A 82 -2.13 8.69 9.02
C THR A 82 -2.21 9.52 7.73
N VAL A 83 -2.68 8.91 6.66
CA VAL A 83 -3.02 9.63 5.42
C VAL A 83 -3.94 10.83 5.70
N TYR A 84 -4.88 10.70 6.63
CA TYR A 84 -5.77 11.79 7.04
C TYR A 84 -4.99 12.98 7.59
N THR A 85 -4.08 12.76 8.54
CA THR A 85 -3.28 13.84 9.12
C THR A 85 -2.38 14.51 8.07
N ALA A 86 -1.83 13.74 7.15
CA ALA A 86 -1.03 14.27 6.04
C ALA A 86 -1.85 15.16 5.08
N LEU A 87 -3.10 14.79 4.79
CA LEU A 87 -3.98 15.58 3.92
C LEU A 87 -4.34 16.96 4.50
N PHE A 88 -4.55 17.03 5.81
CA PHE A 88 -5.02 18.26 6.48
C PHE A 88 -3.91 19.06 7.17
N ASN A 89 -2.68 18.59 7.13
CA ASN A 89 -1.54 19.34 7.68
C ASN A 89 -0.44 19.54 6.61
N PRO A 90 -0.55 20.57 5.77
CA PRO A 90 0.40 20.83 4.68
C PRO A 90 1.82 21.19 5.15
N ARG A 91 2.02 21.43 6.45
CA ARG A 91 3.35 21.70 7.05
C ARG A 91 3.98 20.45 7.65
N MET A 92 3.27 19.33 7.65
CA MET A 92 3.76 18.06 8.18
C MET A 92 4.85 17.49 7.28
N ASP A 93 5.89 16.96 7.87
CA ASP A 93 6.81 16.11 7.13
C ASP A 93 6.12 14.76 6.86
N VAL A 94 5.73 14.53 5.62
CA VAL A 94 5.03 13.32 5.20
C VAL A 94 5.81 12.03 5.52
N HIS A 95 7.13 12.12 5.64
CA HIS A 95 7.96 10.98 6.01
C HIS A 95 7.68 10.47 7.42
N THR A 96 7.15 11.32 8.33
CA THR A 96 6.79 10.89 9.68
C THR A 96 5.56 9.98 9.71
N VAL A 97 4.74 10.03 8.66
CA VAL A 97 3.54 9.19 8.51
C VAL A 97 3.88 7.79 8.00
N ILE A 98 4.99 7.65 7.28
CA ILE A 98 5.39 6.37 6.67
C ILE A 98 5.82 5.39 7.75
N GLN A 99 5.21 4.21 7.73
CA GLN A 99 5.53 3.09 8.61
C GLN A 99 6.27 2.01 7.82
N HIS A 100 7.33 1.45 8.41
CA HIS A 100 7.97 0.27 7.87
C HIS A 100 7.14 -0.97 8.15
N THR A 101 7.09 -1.89 7.20
CA THR A 101 6.47 -3.20 7.37
C THR A 101 7.53 -4.27 7.68
N ASP A 102 7.11 -5.47 8.03
CA ASP A 102 8.01 -6.61 8.19
C ASP A 102 8.61 -7.12 6.86
N PHE A 103 8.17 -6.56 5.75
CA PHE A 103 8.68 -6.89 4.42
C PHE A 103 9.74 -5.88 3.98
N GLU A 104 10.88 -6.39 3.55
CA GLU A 104 11.94 -5.56 2.99
C GLU A 104 11.44 -4.77 1.77
N ASN A 105 11.82 -3.50 1.66
CA ASN A 105 11.44 -2.60 0.57
C ASN A 105 9.93 -2.30 0.45
N LEU A 106 9.13 -2.61 1.46
CA LEU A 106 7.69 -2.32 1.48
C LEU A 106 7.31 -1.49 2.69
N ASP A 107 6.91 -0.26 2.44
CA ASP A 107 6.43 0.68 3.44
C ASP A 107 4.95 1.00 3.21
N ILE A 108 4.31 1.60 4.21
CA ILE A 108 2.92 2.02 4.14
C ILE A 108 2.71 3.40 4.78
N MET A 109 1.90 4.24 4.14
CA MET A 109 1.20 5.33 4.81
C MET A 109 -0.14 4.78 5.31
N PRO A 110 -0.32 4.63 6.62
CA PRO A 110 -1.47 3.94 7.17
C PRO A 110 -2.73 4.79 7.12
N SER A 111 -3.87 4.12 7.21
CA SER A 111 -5.19 4.72 7.37
C SER A 111 -5.85 4.27 8.66
N ASN A 112 -6.82 5.05 9.10
CA ASN A 112 -7.75 4.70 10.16
C ASN A 112 -9.13 5.31 9.89
N ILE A 113 -10.07 5.11 10.80
CA ILE A 113 -11.46 5.56 10.66
C ILE A 113 -11.59 7.08 10.51
N ASP A 114 -10.62 7.87 10.97
CA ASP A 114 -10.65 9.33 10.85
C ASP A 114 -10.69 9.79 9.39
N LEU A 115 -10.15 8.97 8.47
CA LEU A 115 -10.20 9.26 7.03
C LEU A 115 -11.65 9.38 6.50
N SER A 116 -12.63 8.77 7.15
CA SER A 116 -14.04 8.90 6.77
C SER A 116 -14.56 10.34 6.89
N ALA A 117 -13.93 11.16 7.74
CA ALA A 117 -14.26 12.58 7.86
C ALA A 117 -13.68 13.43 6.71
N ALA A 118 -12.70 12.94 5.99
CA ALA A 118 -12.01 13.68 4.94
C ALA A 118 -12.94 14.08 3.79
N GLU A 119 -13.84 13.20 3.37
CA GLU A 119 -14.79 13.50 2.29
C GLU A 119 -15.64 14.71 2.62
N VAL A 120 -16.16 14.79 3.86
CA VAL A 120 -17.00 15.90 4.32
C VAL A 120 -16.17 17.19 4.41
N GLN A 121 -14.97 17.11 4.96
CA GLN A 121 -14.09 18.29 5.13
C GLN A 121 -13.63 18.85 3.78
N LEU A 122 -13.21 17.98 2.85
CA LEU A 122 -12.77 18.41 1.52
C LEU A 122 -13.85 19.10 0.70
N VAL A 123 -15.12 18.70 0.87
CA VAL A 123 -16.26 19.38 0.20
C VAL A 123 -16.46 20.79 0.75
N THR A 124 -16.16 21.03 2.03
CA THR A 124 -16.36 22.34 2.68
C THR A 124 -15.17 23.29 2.50
N GLU A 125 -13.99 22.76 2.17
CA GLU A 125 -12.77 23.57 1.97
C GLU A 125 -12.56 24.04 0.51
N VAL A 126 -13.52 23.83 -0.37
CA VAL A 126 -13.48 24.36 -1.73
C VAL A 126 -13.76 25.87 -1.70
N GLY A 127 -12.70 26.64 -1.65
CA GLY A 127 -12.71 28.09 -1.71
C GLY A 127 -11.43 28.64 -2.25
#